data_55a37afacd11cb3601da29bd6f280190
#
_entry.id   55a37afacd11cb3601da29bd6f280190
#
_cell.length_a   1.000
_cell.length_b   1.000
_cell.length_c   1.000
_cell.angle_alpha   90.00
_cell.angle_beta   90.00
_cell.angle_gamma   90.00
#
_symmetry.space_group_name_H-M   'P 1'
#
loop_
_entity.id
_entity.type
_entity.pdbx_description
1 polymer ?
#
loop_
_entity_poly.entity_id
_entity_poly.type
_entity_poly.pdbx_seq_one_letter_code
_entity_poly.pdbx_strand_id
1 'polypeptide(L)'
;MTLHAMLACCACALPLAASAAPAAPAFAPEVVAYYPGWKSADFPVSEHNIRAGNVSLIQYAFADICWDGEHGNPAPEGGGVNACLDAQGQPSRPANGSIVLPAPQTDADNLRKLNALKQSHPRLRVLLSVGGWIWSNRFSDVAATPAARQAFIASALELVRRHGLDGVDIDWEHPATGGIPCIEGKVCHRGGDKENYVRLVSELRSAFDQAGKRAAGRHYLITIAAGAHASLSDDSDAAPGWIVRLAAQLDWINLMTYDYRGVWDAENGQLAPLYADPADPQRDKQLHADATVTRFLRAGVPAAKLVLGVPFYGYGWKQCAAGPRGDGLYQPCQGAASGNDATPTFTYRHLIEHGYLVDGKGARGFQRHWNAASQVPYLYNRDSGVFISYEDAQSVAHKVRYIRDKGLRGGMFWELSGDAQQVLGTALAPVLQGAQP
;
A
#
# COMPACT_ATOMS: atom_id res chain seq x y z
N MET A 1 -12.86 -76.99 40.23
CA MET A 1 -13.36 -75.61 40.50
C MET A 1 -12.37 -74.65 39.90
N THR A 2 -12.63 -74.18 38.68
CA THR A 2 -11.77 -73.29 37.92
C THR A 2 -12.53 -71.99 37.67
N LEU A 3 -12.04 -70.92 38.29
CA LEU A 3 -12.60 -69.56 38.17
C LEU A 3 -12.07 -68.93 36.87
N HIS A 4 -12.99 -68.52 35.97
CA HIS A 4 -12.67 -67.73 34.79
C HIS A 4 -12.87 -66.24 35.12
N ALA A 5 -11.80 -65.46 35.08
CA ALA A 5 -11.84 -64.01 35.16
C ALA A 5 -12.11 -63.40 33.79
N MET A 6 -13.22 -62.70 33.62
CA MET A 6 -13.49 -61.86 32.43
C MET A 6 -12.84 -60.51 32.62
N LEU A 7 -11.90 -60.17 31.68
CA LEU A 7 -11.39 -58.80 31.52
C LEU A 7 -12.40 -57.99 30.64
N ALA A 8 -12.96 -56.97 31.21
CA ALA A 8 -13.75 -55.95 30.49
C ALA A 8 -12.80 -54.88 29.96
N CYS A 9 -12.62 -54.77 28.61
CA CYS A 9 -11.95 -53.65 27.98
C CYS A 9 -12.87 -52.45 27.90
N CYS A 10 -12.61 -51.42 28.70
CA CYS A 10 -13.20 -50.10 28.53
C CYS A 10 -12.50 -49.34 27.40
N ALA A 11 -13.14 -49.22 26.24
CA ALA A 11 -12.70 -48.33 25.17
C ALA A 11 -13.08 -46.89 25.52
N CYS A 12 -12.13 -46.06 25.94
CA CYS A 12 -12.28 -44.62 26.08
C CYS A 12 -12.30 -43.98 24.69
N ALA A 13 -13.49 -43.62 24.19
CA ALA A 13 -13.61 -42.74 23.05
C ALA A 13 -13.30 -41.31 23.47
N LEU A 14 -12.17 -40.77 22.99
CA LEU A 14 -11.85 -39.35 23.11
C LEU A 14 -12.76 -38.56 22.13
N PRO A 15 -13.42 -37.49 22.56
CA PRO A 15 -14.17 -36.65 21.63
C PRO A 15 -13.19 -35.92 20.73
N LEU A 16 -13.37 -36.05 19.40
CA LEU A 16 -12.75 -35.15 18.42
C LEU A 16 -13.25 -33.73 18.72
N ALA A 17 -12.32 -32.86 19.14
CA ALA A 17 -12.59 -31.43 19.20
C ALA A 17 -12.86 -30.93 17.79
N ALA A 18 -14.12 -30.60 17.49
CA ALA A 18 -14.48 -29.86 16.29
C ALA A 18 -13.76 -28.52 16.32
N SER A 19 -12.86 -28.31 15.35
CA SER A 19 -12.26 -26.99 15.12
C SER A 19 -13.38 -26.02 14.81
N ALA A 20 -13.62 -25.06 15.71
CA ALA A 20 -14.59 -24.00 15.45
C ALA A 20 -14.15 -23.22 14.20
N ALA A 21 -15.05 -23.07 13.24
CA ALA A 21 -14.83 -22.18 12.10
C ALA A 21 -14.49 -20.77 12.64
N PRO A 22 -13.54 -20.06 12.01
CA PRO A 22 -13.21 -18.70 12.44
C PRO A 22 -14.47 -17.83 12.42
N ALA A 23 -14.72 -17.13 13.52
CA ALA A 23 -15.85 -16.19 13.61
C ALA A 23 -15.73 -15.16 12.47
N ALA A 24 -16.86 -14.81 11.83
CA ALA A 24 -16.89 -13.76 10.82
C ALA A 24 -16.25 -12.48 11.39
N PRO A 25 -15.42 -11.77 10.61
CA PRO A 25 -14.75 -10.57 11.09
C PRO A 25 -15.79 -9.52 11.52
N ALA A 26 -15.54 -8.87 12.66
CA ALA A 26 -16.43 -7.84 13.23
C ALA A 26 -16.46 -6.54 12.38
N PHE A 27 -15.88 -6.53 11.20
CA PHE A 27 -15.77 -5.41 10.27
C PHE A 27 -16.00 -5.87 8.82
N ALA A 28 -16.42 -4.93 7.95
CA ALA A 28 -16.49 -5.20 6.52
C ALA A 28 -15.06 -5.20 5.93
N PRO A 29 -14.66 -6.24 5.19
CA PRO A 29 -13.38 -6.27 4.51
C PRO A 29 -13.25 -5.19 3.46
N GLU A 30 -12.01 -4.70 3.24
CA GLU A 30 -11.70 -3.61 2.32
C GLU A 30 -10.86 -4.08 1.13
N VAL A 31 -11.17 -3.54 -0.04
CA VAL A 31 -10.25 -3.47 -1.17
C VAL A 31 -10.01 -2.01 -1.47
N VAL A 32 -8.78 -1.57 -1.22
CA VAL A 32 -8.33 -0.18 -1.31
C VAL A 32 -7.52 -0.02 -2.60
N ALA A 33 -7.90 0.95 -3.43
CA ALA A 33 -7.24 1.23 -4.69
C ALA A 33 -6.65 2.65 -4.68
N TYR A 34 -5.40 2.82 -5.09
CA TYR A 34 -4.86 4.15 -5.37
C TYR A 34 -5.19 4.57 -6.81
N TYR A 35 -5.72 5.79 -6.96
CA TYR A 35 -5.94 6.41 -8.26
C TYR A 35 -4.91 7.52 -8.47
N PRO A 36 -4.00 7.40 -9.47
CA PRO A 36 -2.98 8.39 -9.74
C PRO A 36 -3.55 9.57 -10.53
N GLY A 37 -3.82 10.70 -9.87
CA GLY A 37 -4.44 11.88 -10.45
C GLY A 37 -3.71 12.42 -11.69
N TRP A 38 -2.38 12.32 -11.71
CA TRP A 38 -1.54 12.73 -12.84
C TRP A 38 -1.66 11.83 -14.07
N LYS A 39 -2.26 10.66 -13.95
CA LYS A 39 -2.54 9.74 -15.08
C LYS A 39 -3.91 9.96 -15.70
N SER A 40 -4.70 10.93 -15.23
CA SER A 40 -6.09 11.09 -15.65
C SER A 40 -6.31 11.41 -17.13
N ALA A 41 -5.29 11.87 -17.85
CA ALA A 41 -5.33 12.02 -19.32
C ALA A 41 -5.36 10.67 -20.04
N ASP A 42 -4.51 9.72 -19.60
CA ASP A 42 -4.37 8.39 -20.21
C ASP A 42 -5.27 7.35 -19.55
N PHE A 43 -5.61 7.56 -18.29
CA PHE A 43 -6.47 6.70 -17.49
C PHE A 43 -7.58 7.53 -16.82
N PRO A 44 -8.57 8.02 -17.60
CA PRO A 44 -9.65 8.87 -17.06
C PRO A 44 -10.54 8.10 -16.09
N VAL A 45 -11.08 8.84 -15.09
CA VAL A 45 -12.05 8.31 -14.15
C VAL A 45 -13.30 7.84 -14.90
N SER A 46 -13.56 6.55 -14.89
CA SER A 46 -14.74 5.91 -15.48
C SER A 46 -15.00 4.54 -14.86
N GLU A 47 -16.22 4.04 -14.95
CA GLU A 47 -16.55 2.67 -14.54
C GLU A 47 -15.73 1.62 -15.32
N HIS A 48 -15.48 1.89 -16.60
CA HIS A 48 -14.68 1.00 -17.45
C HIS A 48 -13.25 0.81 -16.91
N ASN A 49 -12.61 1.89 -16.50
CA ASN A 49 -11.23 1.85 -16.01
C ASN A 49 -11.12 1.38 -14.55
N ILE A 50 -12.08 1.74 -13.70
CA ILE A 50 -11.97 1.53 -12.24
C ILE A 50 -12.64 0.23 -11.80
N ARG A 51 -13.75 -0.20 -12.46
CA ARG A 51 -14.62 -1.29 -11.97
C ARG A 51 -14.94 -1.13 -10.49
N ALA A 52 -15.69 -0.08 -10.19
CA ALA A 52 -15.97 0.34 -8.81
C ALA A 52 -16.65 -0.76 -7.96
N GLY A 53 -17.25 -1.79 -8.57
CA GLY A 53 -17.75 -2.97 -7.86
C GLY A 53 -16.66 -3.88 -7.26
N ASN A 54 -15.42 -3.79 -7.73
CA ASN A 54 -14.29 -4.58 -7.25
C ASN A 54 -13.53 -3.91 -6.10
N VAL A 55 -13.83 -2.66 -5.76
CA VAL A 55 -13.16 -1.88 -4.71
C VAL A 55 -14.17 -1.32 -3.73
N SER A 56 -13.76 -1.12 -2.49
CA SER A 56 -14.57 -0.49 -1.45
C SER A 56 -14.13 0.94 -1.15
N LEU A 57 -12.90 1.27 -1.55
CA LEU A 57 -12.31 2.58 -1.30
C LEU A 57 -11.31 2.95 -2.39
N ILE A 58 -11.35 4.22 -2.81
CA ILE A 58 -10.36 4.81 -3.71
C ILE A 58 -9.63 5.91 -2.95
N GLN A 59 -8.30 5.82 -2.93
CA GLN A 59 -7.40 6.86 -2.45
C GLN A 59 -6.92 7.67 -3.65
N TYR A 60 -7.35 8.93 -3.72
CA TYR A 60 -6.93 9.85 -4.78
C TYR A 60 -5.52 10.35 -4.49
N ALA A 61 -4.56 9.92 -5.23
CA ALA A 61 -3.14 10.24 -5.11
C ALA A 61 -2.76 11.34 -6.10
N PHE A 62 -2.04 12.37 -5.72
CA PHE A 62 -1.78 12.83 -4.37
C PHE A 62 -2.09 14.31 -4.24
N ALA A 63 -2.48 14.72 -3.04
CA ALA A 63 -2.34 16.10 -2.62
C ALA A 63 -0.96 16.32 -2.00
N ASP A 64 -0.51 17.57 -1.98
CA ASP A 64 0.79 17.95 -1.44
C ASP A 64 0.65 18.98 -0.31
N ILE A 65 1.74 19.32 0.34
CA ILE A 65 1.80 20.26 1.45
C ILE A 65 2.43 21.57 0.98
N CYS A 66 1.69 22.67 1.16
CA CYS A 66 2.22 24.01 0.89
C CYS A 66 3.12 24.49 2.03
N TRP A 67 4.28 25.03 1.66
CA TRP A 67 5.22 25.65 2.59
C TRP A 67 5.88 26.86 1.94
N ASP A 68 5.79 28.03 2.59
CA ASP A 68 6.26 29.32 2.08
C ASP A 68 5.68 29.72 0.71
N GLY A 69 4.47 29.25 0.41
CA GLY A 69 3.77 29.49 -0.86
C GLY A 69 4.17 28.58 -2.00
N GLU A 70 4.96 27.54 -1.72
CA GLU A 70 5.42 26.53 -2.68
C GLU A 70 5.05 25.12 -2.22
N HIS A 71 4.87 24.22 -3.17
CA HIS A 71 4.72 22.78 -2.96
C HIS A 71 5.65 22.01 -3.90
N GLY A 72 5.83 20.70 -3.69
CA GLY A 72 6.75 19.87 -4.44
C GLY A 72 8.00 19.52 -3.63
N ASN A 73 8.92 18.83 -4.28
CA ASN A 73 10.16 18.40 -3.66
C ASN A 73 11.36 18.88 -4.49
N PRO A 74 12.20 19.76 -3.93
CA PRO A 74 13.36 20.30 -4.65
C PRO A 74 14.54 19.32 -4.77
N ALA A 75 14.47 18.12 -4.17
CA ALA A 75 15.50 17.09 -4.34
C ALA A 75 15.65 16.70 -5.84
N PRO A 76 16.81 16.25 -6.30
CA PRO A 76 17.04 15.89 -7.71
C PRO A 76 16.02 14.90 -8.26
N GLU A 77 15.54 13.97 -7.45
CA GLU A 77 14.51 12.97 -7.81
C GLU A 77 13.09 13.44 -7.52
N GLY A 78 12.93 14.63 -6.93
CA GLY A 78 11.66 15.14 -6.43
C GLY A 78 10.78 15.88 -7.42
N GLY A 79 11.23 16.07 -8.66
CA GLY A 79 10.46 16.75 -9.71
C GLY A 79 10.37 18.28 -9.59
N GLY A 80 11.02 18.90 -8.59
CA GLY A 80 11.07 20.35 -8.40
C GLY A 80 9.94 20.90 -7.55
N VAL A 81 9.84 22.23 -7.51
CA VAL A 81 8.83 22.97 -6.74
C VAL A 81 7.97 23.84 -7.65
N ASN A 82 6.70 24.03 -7.23
CA ASN A 82 5.72 24.85 -7.92
C ASN A 82 5.06 25.80 -6.91
N ALA A 83 4.49 26.91 -7.39
CA ALA A 83 3.65 27.75 -6.54
C ALA A 83 2.40 26.98 -6.06
N CYS A 84 2.03 27.18 -4.79
CA CYS A 84 0.73 26.70 -4.32
C CYS A 84 -0.38 27.44 -5.04
N LEU A 85 -1.45 26.73 -5.42
CA LEU A 85 -2.57 27.30 -6.15
C LEU A 85 -3.84 27.31 -5.28
N ASP A 86 -4.69 28.28 -5.52
CA ASP A 86 -6.05 28.29 -4.99
C ASP A 86 -6.99 27.40 -5.84
N ALA A 87 -8.27 27.33 -5.45
CA ALA A 87 -9.26 26.52 -6.17
C ALA A 87 -9.55 27.01 -7.61
N GLN A 88 -9.17 28.21 -7.95
CA GLN A 88 -9.26 28.81 -9.29
C GLN A 88 -7.97 28.63 -10.09
N GLY A 89 -6.95 27.99 -9.49
CA GLY A 89 -5.65 27.77 -10.13
C GLY A 89 -4.75 29.00 -10.15
N GLN A 90 -5.03 30.01 -9.29
CA GLN A 90 -4.17 31.17 -9.16
C GLN A 90 -3.13 30.98 -8.06
N PRO A 91 -1.92 31.52 -8.20
CA PRO A 91 -0.91 31.45 -7.15
C PRO A 91 -1.44 31.96 -5.81
N SER A 92 -1.22 31.20 -4.75
CA SER A 92 -1.71 31.50 -3.41
C SER A 92 -0.64 31.19 -2.35
N ARG A 93 -0.81 31.77 -1.15
CA ARG A 93 0.09 31.54 -0.02
C ARG A 93 -0.71 31.15 1.23
N PRO A 94 -1.26 29.93 1.26
CA PRO A 94 -1.90 29.44 2.48
C PRO A 94 -0.88 29.30 3.62
N ALA A 95 -1.36 29.09 4.84
CA ALA A 95 -0.49 28.88 5.99
C ALA A 95 0.42 27.65 5.76
N ASN A 96 1.66 27.72 6.23
CA ASN A 96 2.61 26.61 6.16
C ASN A 96 2.02 25.34 6.79
N GLY A 97 2.06 24.25 6.06
CA GLY A 97 1.45 22.99 6.42
C GLY A 97 0.07 22.73 5.83
N SER A 98 -0.52 23.69 5.11
CA SER A 98 -1.80 23.46 4.42
C SER A 98 -1.69 22.46 3.28
N ILE A 99 -2.66 21.56 3.17
CA ILE A 99 -2.80 20.64 2.04
C ILE A 99 -3.26 21.42 0.82
N VAL A 100 -2.67 21.16 -0.33
CA VAL A 100 -3.02 21.75 -1.62
C VAL A 100 -3.19 20.68 -2.69
N LEU A 101 -4.02 20.97 -3.69
CA LEU A 101 -4.15 20.15 -4.89
C LEU A 101 -3.16 20.67 -5.94
N PRO A 102 -2.28 19.81 -6.50
CA PRO A 102 -1.26 20.27 -7.47
C PRO A 102 -1.85 20.82 -8.77
N ALA A 103 -2.99 20.26 -9.20
CA ALA A 103 -3.72 20.68 -10.39
C ALA A 103 -5.21 20.92 -10.05
N PRO A 104 -5.56 22.03 -9.36
CA PRO A 104 -6.85 22.17 -8.67
C PRO A 104 -8.08 21.93 -9.54
N GLN A 105 -8.06 22.36 -10.82
CA GLN A 105 -9.20 22.16 -11.73
C GLN A 105 -9.33 20.69 -12.16
N THR A 106 -8.21 20.06 -12.56
CA THR A 106 -8.15 18.65 -12.97
C THR A 106 -8.48 17.74 -11.78
N ASP A 107 -7.89 18.03 -10.62
CA ASP A 107 -8.11 17.24 -9.41
C ASP A 107 -9.56 17.35 -8.94
N ALA A 108 -10.15 18.54 -8.96
CA ALA A 108 -11.57 18.74 -8.63
C ALA A 108 -12.49 18.00 -9.59
N ASP A 109 -12.20 17.98 -10.89
CA ASP A 109 -12.98 17.23 -11.88
C ASP A 109 -12.87 15.70 -11.66
N ASN A 110 -11.67 15.19 -11.40
CA ASN A 110 -11.44 13.78 -11.07
C ASN A 110 -12.18 13.37 -9.79
N LEU A 111 -12.06 14.15 -8.72
CA LEU A 111 -12.76 13.91 -7.45
C LEU A 111 -14.28 13.94 -7.63
N ARG A 112 -14.80 14.87 -8.42
CA ARG A 112 -16.23 14.91 -8.77
C ARG A 112 -16.68 13.67 -9.51
N LYS A 113 -15.89 13.18 -10.49
CA LYS A 113 -16.17 11.95 -11.24
C LYS A 113 -16.09 10.71 -10.33
N LEU A 114 -15.09 10.62 -9.44
CA LEU A 114 -15.00 9.54 -8.45
C LEU A 114 -16.22 9.50 -7.52
N ASN A 115 -16.67 10.67 -7.05
CA ASN A 115 -17.88 10.74 -6.22
C ASN A 115 -19.15 10.35 -7.01
N ALA A 116 -19.21 10.61 -8.31
CA ALA A 116 -20.35 10.19 -9.12
C ALA A 116 -20.47 8.65 -9.18
N LEU A 117 -19.37 7.90 -9.13
CA LEU A 117 -19.39 6.44 -9.06
C LEU A 117 -20.09 5.92 -7.78
N LYS A 118 -20.10 6.69 -6.70
CA LYS A 118 -20.81 6.31 -5.46
C LYS A 118 -22.33 6.17 -5.67
N GLN A 119 -22.91 6.80 -6.68
CA GLN A 119 -24.35 6.70 -6.97
C GLN A 119 -24.73 5.29 -7.40
N SER A 120 -23.88 4.64 -8.20
CA SER A 120 -24.05 3.25 -8.64
C SER A 120 -23.44 2.24 -7.66
N HIS A 121 -22.48 2.70 -6.82
CA HIS A 121 -21.76 1.88 -5.86
C HIS A 121 -21.81 2.49 -4.45
N PRO A 122 -22.94 2.38 -3.71
CA PRO A 122 -23.13 3.07 -2.43
C PRO A 122 -22.14 2.69 -1.31
N ARG A 123 -21.43 1.57 -1.47
CA ARG A 123 -20.36 1.14 -0.54
C ARG A 123 -19.01 1.78 -0.83
N LEU A 124 -18.86 2.38 -2.02
CA LEU A 124 -17.62 3.02 -2.44
C LEU A 124 -17.37 4.28 -1.62
N ARG A 125 -16.15 4.44 -1.14
CA ARG A 125 -15.66 5.64 -0.46
C ARG A 125 -14.47 6.21 -1.22
N VAL A 126 -14.26 7.52 -1.09
CA VAL A 126 -13.14 8.23 -1.73
C VAL A 126 -12.43 9.05 -0.67
N LEU A 127 -11.13 8.83 -0.52
CA LEU A 127 -10.24 9.58 0.34
C LEU A 127 -9.27 10.42 -0.49
N LEU A 128 -8.80 11.51 0.08
CA LEU A 128 -7.66 12.25 -0.45
C LEU A 128 -6.40 11.71 0.20
N SER A 129 -5.49 11.16 -0.60
CA SER A 129 -4.16 10.77 -0.13
C SER A 129 -3.19 11.94 -0.24
N VAL A 130 -2.42 12.18 0.81
CA VAL A 130 -1.48 13.31 0.93
C VAL A 130 -0.08 12.76 1.06
N GLY A 131 0.85 13.23 0.24
CA GLY A 131 2.27 12.88 0.30
C GLY A 131 2.72 11.92 -0.79
N GLY A 132 2.98 10.65 -0.42
CA GLY A 132 3.65 9.67 -1.26
C GLY A 132 5.17 9.89 -1.32
N TRP A 133 5.88 9.03 -2.06
CA TRP A 133 7.34 9.04 -2.14
C TRP A 133 7.94 10.42 -2.41
N ILE A 134 7.37 11.14 -3.38
CA ILE A 134 7.92 12.42 -3.82
C ILE A 134 7.61 13.55 -2.84
N TRP A 135 6.38 13.60 -2.27
CA TRP A 135 5.90 14.78 -1.53
C TRP A 135 5.82 14.59 -0.02
N SER A 136 6.60 13.63 0.51
CA SER A 136 6.70 13.42 1.97
C SER A 136 7.69 14.37 2.67
N ASN A 137 8.41 15.21 1.93
CA ASN A 137 9.49 16.07 2.43
C ASN A 137 9.04 17.13 3.46
N ARG A 138 7.74 17.44 3.57
CA ARG A 138 7.22 18.46 4.50
C ARG A 138 6.50 17.89 5.72
N PHE A 139 6.22 16.60 5.78
CA PHE A 139 5.51 16.03 6.93
C PHE A 139 6.23 16.22 8.26
N SER A 140 7.55 16.11 8.28
CA SER A 140 8.32 16.34 9.51
C SER A 140 8.18 17.77 10.00
N ASP A 141 8.12 18.76 9.10
CA ASP A 141 7.87 20.16 9.43
C ASP A 141 6.43 20.38 9.95
N VAL A 142 5.45 19.78 9.27
CA VAL A 142 4.03 19.83 9.67
C VAL A 142 3.83 19.23 11.06
N ALA A 143 4.33 18.03 11.28
CA ALA A 143 4.11 17.30 12.52
C ALA A 143 4.79 17.96 13.73
N ALA A 144 5.90 18.69 13.51
CA ALA A 144 6.71 19.25 14.58
C ALA A 144 6.03 20.41 15.34
N THR A 145 5.20 21.23 14.69
CA THR A 145 4.69 22.44 15.30
C THR A 145 3.15 22.46 15.39
N PRO A 146 2.56 23.00 16.48
CA PRO A 146 1.10 23.11 16.59
C PRO A 146 0.46 23.94 15.46
N ALA A 147 1.11 25.01 15.04
CA ALA A 147 0.57 25.91 13.99
C ALA A 147 0.47 25.19 12.65
N ALA A 148 1.52 24.44 12.24
CA ALA A 148 1.52 23.69 10.99
C ALA A 148 0.54 22.49 11.04
N ARG A 149 0.44 21.77 12.17
CA ARG A 149 -0.59 20.73 12.35
C ARG A 149 -2.00 21.28 12.21
N GLN A 150 -2.27 22.45 12.81
CA GLN A 150 -3.59 23.11 12.68
C GLN A 150 -3.90 23.51 11.24
N ALA A 151 -2.91 24.03 10.50
CA ALA A 151 -3.06 24.36 9.07
C ALA A 151 -3.39 23.11 8.24
N PHE A 152 -2.67 22.01 8.48
CA PHE A 152 -2.92 20.70 7.85
C PHE A 152 -4.34 20.21 8.13
N ILE A 153 -4.76 20.21 9.39
CA ILE A 153 -6.08 19.72 9.82
C ILE A 153 -7.20 20.59 9.24
N ALA A 154 -7.03 21.91 9.25
CA ALA A 154 -8.04 22.84 8.72
C ALA A 154 -8.23 22.66 7.21
N SER A 155 -7.12 22.55 6.45
CA SER A 155 -7.17 22.31 5.01
C SER A 155 -7.70 20.92 4.67
N ALA A 156 -7.35 19.87 5.45
CA ALA A 156 -7.92 18.52 5.31
C ALA A 156 -9.46 18.54 5.43
N LEU A 157 -9.98 19.18 6.48
CA LEU A 157 -11.43 19.33 6.69
C LEU A 157 -12.10 20.12 5.58
N GLU A 158 -11.45 21.18 5.11
CA GLU A 158 -11.97 22.00 4.01
C GLU A 158 -12.08 21.20 2.72
N LEU A 159 -11.00 20.50 2.31
CA LEU A 159 -10.97 19.70 1.08
C LEU A 159 -11.96 18.54 1.14
N VAL A 160 -12.02 17.83 2.27
CA VAL A 160 -12.99 16.73 2.48
C VAL A 160 -14.42 17.23 2.32
N ARG A 161 -14.77 18.38 2.88
CA ARG A 161 -16.12 18.96 2.75
C ARG A 161 -16.40 19.50 1.36
N ARG A 162 -15.46 20.26 0.80
CA ARG A 162 -15.59 20.88 -0.52
C ARG A 162 -15.82 19.85 -1.62
N HIS A 163 -15.06 18.75 -1.56
CA HIS A 163 -15.10 17.70 -2.58
C HIS A 163 -15.99 16.51 -2.20
N GLY A 164 -16.72 16.54 -1.07
CA GLY A 164 -17.62 15.45 -0.66
C GLY A 164 -16.92 14.12 -0.37
N LEU A 165 -15.68 14.18 0.12
CA LEU A 165 -14.85 13.01 0.38
C LEU A 165 -15.23 12.34 1.70
N ASP A 166 -14.78 11.11 1.88
CA ASP A 166 -15.09 10.30 3.06
C ASP A 166 -13.99 10.37 4.13
N GLY A 167 -12.87 11.03 3.83
CA GLY A 167 -11.75 11.21 4.75
C GLY A 167 -10.44 11.51 4.04
N VAL A 168 -9.34 11.25 4.72
CA VAL A 168 -7.97 11.42 4.22
C VAL A 168 -7.13 10.17 4.49
N ASP A 169 -6.15 9.97 3.63
CA ASP A 169 -5.05 9.06 3.79
C ASP A 169 -3.76 9.86 3.93
N ILE A 170 -2.85 9.45 4.82
CA ILE A 170 -1.55 10.09 4.99
C ILE A 170 -0.48 9.10 4.54
N ASP A 171 0.18 9.45 3.47
CA ASP A 171 1.27 8.67 2.89
C ASP A 171 2.61 9.35 3.18
N TRP A 172 3.06 9.21 4.44
CA TRP A 172 4.34 9.75 4.88
C TRP A 172 5.46 8.72 4.76
N GLU A 173 6.34 8.93 3.79
CA GLU A 173 7.47 8.07 3.46
C GLU A 173 8.81 8.74 3.79
N HIS A 174 9.44 8.55 4.96
CA HIS A 174 8.95 7.81 6.12
C HIS A 174 9.26 8.60 7.39
N PRO A 175 8.47 8.52 8.46
CA PRO A 175 8.74 9.22 9.70
C PRO A 175 10.08 8.76 10.31
N ALA A 176 10.90 9.70 10.78
CA ALA A 176 12.20 9.52 11.41
C ALA A 176 13.34 9.01 10.51
N THR A 177 13.05 8.43 9.35
CA THR A 177 14.08 7.90 8.43
C THR A 177 14.16 8.67 7.12
N GLY A 178 13.08 9.36 6.73
CA GLY A 178 12.93 9.98 5.40
C GLY A 178 12.76 8.94 4.30
N GLY A 179 12.56 9.42 3.07
CA GLY A 179 12.46 8.65 1.84
C GLY A 179 13.46 9.16 0.82
N ILE A 180 13.04 10.03 -0.12
CA ILE A 180 13.97 10.72 -1.02
C ILE A 180 15.03 11.47 -0.21
N PRO A 181 16.31 11.32 -0.57
CA PRO A 181 17.41 11.96 0.16
C PRO A 181 17.20 13.47 0.35
N CYS A 182 17.38 13.95 1.57
CA CYS A 182 17.31 15.37 1.87
C CYS A 182 18.37 16.17 1.11
N ILE A 183 18.00 17.35 0.65
CA ILE A 183 19.00 18.33 0.19
C ILE A 183 19.83 18.77 1.38
N GLU A 184 21.14 18.93 1.16
CA GLU A 184 22.06 19.44 2.18
C GLU A 184 21.53 20.76 2.80
N GLY A 185 21.53 20.83 4.12
CA GLY A 185 21.01 21.98 4.86
C GLY A 185 19.49 22.07 4.98
N LYS A 186 18.72 21.10 4.43
CA LYS A 186 17.26 20.99 4.63
C LYS A 186 16.93 19.87 5.61
N VAL A 187 15.87 20.07 6.38
CA VAL A 187 15.34 19.04 7.29
C VAL A 187 14.14 18.39 6.63
N CYS A 188 14.20 17.10 6.34
CA CYS A 188 13.07 16.34 5.82
C CYS A 188 12.65 15.18 6.74
N HIS A 189 13.40 14.92 7.81
CA HIS A 189 13.00 14.01 8.90
C HIS A 189 13.69 14.42 10.20
N ARG A 190 13.10 14.03 11.33
CA ARG A 190 13.57 14.29 12.69
C ARG A 190 13.44 13.03 13.54
N GLY A 191 14.31 12.84 14.52
CA GLY A 191 14.20 11.72 15.47
C GLY A 191 12.89 11.68 16.24
N GLY A 192 12.22 12.84 16.42
CA GLY A 192 10.90 12.93 17.09
C GLY A 192 9.69 12.70 16.19
N ASP A 193 9.85 12.36 14.93
CA ASP A 193 8.76 12.28 13.96
C ASP A 193 7.70 11.24 14.33
N LYS A 194 8.09 10.10 14.88
CA LYS A 194 7.15 9.06 15.33
C LYS A 194 6.15 9.61 16.35
N GLU A 195 6.63 10.32 17.37
CA GLU A 195 5.78 10.95 18.38
C GLU A 195 4.95 12.12 17.82
N ASN A 196 5.56 12.92 16.96
CA ASN A 196 4.87 14.03 16.32
C ASN A 196 3.78 13.53 15.36
N TYR A 197 3.98 12.39 14.71
CA TYR A 197 2.96 11.76 13.86
C TYR A 197 1.75 11.30 14.68
N VAL A 198 1.99 10.66 15.83
CA VAL A 198 0.90 10.30 16.75
C VAL A 198 0.11 11.55 17.17
N ARG A 199 0.79 12.68 17.46
CA ARG A 199 0.11 13.95 17.80
C ARG A 199 -0.70 14.49 16.64
N LEU A 200 -0.12 14.57 15.44
CA LEU A 200 -0.81 15.04 14.22
C LEU A 200 -2.10 14.24 13.98
N VAL A 201 -2.01 12.92 13.99
CA VAL A 201 -3.17 12.05 13.71
C VAL A 201 -4.19 12.10 14.84
N SER A 202 -3.77 12.20 16.11
CA SER A 202 -4.70 12.36 17.25
C SER A 202 -5.48 13.67 17.16
N GLU A 203 -4.80 14.78 16.82
CA GLU A 203 -5.44 16.09 16.63
C GLU A 203 -6.38 16.07 15.42
N LEU A 204 -5.98 15.43 14.32
CA LEU A 204 -6.81 15.25 13.12
C LEU A 204 -8.06 14.41 13.44
N ARG A 205 -7.92 13.28 14.17
CA ARG A 205 -9.03 12.43 14.59
C ARG A 205 -10.03 13.21 15.43
N SER A 206 -9.55 13.97 16.40
CA SER A 206 -10.40 14.85 17.23
C SER A 206 -11.19 15.87 16.41
N ALA A 207 -10.54 16.50 15.45
CA ALA A 207 -11.18 17.48 14.57
C ALA A 207 -12.21 16.82 13.64
N PHE A 208 -11.90 15.64 13.07
CA PHE A 208 -12.82 14.89 12.22
C PHE A 208 -14.04 14.38 13.00
N ASP A 209 -13.87 13.91 14.22
CA ASP A 209 -14.99 13.50 15.09
C ASP A 209 -15.90 14.67 15.44
N GLN A 210 -15.34 15.84 15.76
CA GLN A 210 -16.12 17.04 15.99
C GLN A 210 -16.88 17.50 14.73
N ALA A 211 -16.22 17.42 13.57
CA ALA A 211 -16.84 17.75 12.29
C ALA A 211 -17.96 16.75 11.93
N GLY A 212 -17.74 15.47 12.18
CA GLY A 212 -18.72 14.40 11.96
C GLY A 212 -19.96 14.53 12.82
N LYS A 213 -19.82 14.88 14.10
CA LYS A 213 -20.96 15.19 15.00
C LYS A 213 -21.85 16.30 14.44
N ARG A 214 -21.26 17.34 13.83
CA ARG A 214 -22.00 18.45 13.17
C ARG A 214 -22.61 18.03 11.83
N ALA A 215 -22.13 16.93 11.23
CA ALA A 215 -22.60 16.38 9.97
C ALA A 215 -23.45 15.11 10.17
N ALA A 216 -24.43 15.19 11.05
CA ALA A 216 -25.40 14.11 11.35
C ALA A 216 -24.77 12.78 11.78
N GLY A 217 -23.65 12.82 12.49
CA GLY A 217 -22.94 11.62 12.98
C GLY A 217 -22.04 10.93 11.94
N ARG A 218 -21.69 11.62 10.84
CA ARG A 218 -20.79 11.06 9.83
C ARG A 218 -19.42 10.75 10.42
N HIS A 219 -18.92 9.53 10.16
CA HIS A 219 -17.55 9.16 10.48
C HIS A 219 -16.64 9.45 9.28
N TYR A 220 -15.67 10.35 9.46
CA TYR A 220 -14.63 10.60 8.46
C TYR A 220 -13.46 9.67 8.71
N LEU A 221 -13.02 8.99 7.65
CA LEU A 221 -11.93 8.02 7.71
C LEU A 221 -10.56 8.71 7.78
N ILE A 222 -9.66 8.12 8.54
CA ILE A 222 -8.24 8.45 8.55
C ILE A 222 -7.47 7.15 8.36
N THR A 223 -6.73 7.04 7.28
CA THR A 223 -5.84 5.92 6.99
C THR A 223 -4.41 6.41 6.79
N ILE A 224 -3.46 5.51 6.80
CA ILE A 224 -2.08 5.78 6.43
C ILE A 224 -1.57 4.70 5.51
N ALA A 225 -0.58 5.04 4.66
CA ALA A 225 0.34 4.07 4.10
C ALA A 225 1.55 3.94 5.04
N ALA A 226 2.02 2.72 5.24
CA ALA A 226 3.15 2.44 6.11
C ALA A 226 4.15 1.53 5.41
N GLY A 227 5.43 1.89 5.48
CA GLY A 227 6.51 1.12 4.89
C GLY A 227 6.67 -0.27 5.52
N ALA A 228 7.14 -1.21 4.71
CA ALA A 228 7.26 -2.62 5.07
C ALA A 228 8.55 -2.97 5.85
N HIS A 229 9.52 -2.08 5.90
CA HIS A 229 10.80 -2.34 6.56
C HIS A 229 10.72 -2.34 8.09
N ALA A 230 11.58 -3.12 8.74
CA ALA A 230 11.60 -3.28 10.19
C ALA A 230 11.78 -1.95 10.95
N SER A 231 12.62 -1.04 10.43
CA SER A 231 12.88 0.27 11.03
C SER A 231 11.64 1.15 11.15
N LEU A 232 10.59 0.87 10.37
CA LEU A 232 9.35 1.64 10.34
C LEU A 232 8.30 1.16 11.34
N SER A 233 8.43 -0.07 11.81
CA SER A 233 7.54 -0.70 12.80
C SER A 233 8.26 -1.12 14.08
N ASP A 234 9.56 -0.80 14.19
CA ASP A 234 10.32 -1.10 15.41
C ASP A 234 9.92 -0.11 16.52
N ASP A 235 9.42 -0.68 17.60
CA ASP A 235 8.79 0.00 18.71
C ASP A 235 9.49 -0.31 20.04
N SER A 236 10.80 -0.62 19.95
CA SER A 236 11.59 -1.13 21.07
C SER A 236 11.64 -0.20 22.32
N ASP A 237 11.21 1.07 22.21
CA ASP A 237 11.55 2.09 23.20
C ASP A 237 10.42 2.52 24.16
N ALA A 238 9.18 2.10 23.95
CA ALA A 238 8.07 2.44 24.86
C ALA A 238 6.87 1.49 24.77
N ALA A 239 6.25 1.15 25.87
CA ALA A 239 5.00 0.36 25.91
C ALA A 239 3.81 1.26 26.32
N PRO A 240 2.70 1.32 25.56
CA PRO A 240 2.54 0.81 24.22
C PRO A 240 3.32 1.64 23.19
N GLY A 241 3.94 0.98 22.21
CA GLY A 241 4.74 1.62 21.21
C GLY A 241 3.98 2.67 20.37
N TRP A 242 4.73 3.51 19.66
CA TRP A 242 4.18 4.62 18.87
C TRP A 242 3.19 4.12 17.80
N ILE A 243 3.49 2.97 17.17
CA ILE A 243 2.65 2.45 16.08
C ILE A 243 1.28 1.98 16.59
N VAL A 244 1.20 1.43 17.80
CA VAL A 244 -0.08 1.02 18.44
C VAL A 244 -0.89 2.26 18.81
N ARG A 245 -0.24 3.29 19.36
CA ARG A 245 -0.89 4.57 19.69
C ARG A 245 -1.39 5.29 18.44
N LEU A 246 -0.62 5.23 17.36
CA LEU A 246 -1.03 5.74 16.06
C LEU A 246 -2.23 4.94 15.51
N ALA A 247 -2.13 3.60 15.49
CA ALA A 247 -3.20 2.71 15.03
C ALA A 247 -4.52 2.90 15.79
N ALA A 248 -4.46 3.30 17.06
CA ALA A 248 -5.66 3.57 17.87
C ALA A 248 -6.49 4.75 17.30
N GLN A 249 -5.86 5.70 16.63
CA GLN A 249 -6.49 6.88 16.04
C GLN A 249 -6.93 6.67 14.58
N LEU A 250 -6.44 5.62 13.93
CA LEU A 250 -6.69 5.32 12.53
C LEU A 250 -7.87 4.37 12.35
N ASP A 251 -8.49 4.41 11.19
CA ASP A 251 -9.42 3.37 10.74
C ASP A 251 -8.66 2.10 10.36
N TRP A 252 -7.58 2.23 9.58
CA TRP A 252 -6.62 1.16 9.28
C TRP A 252 -5.30 1.70 8.74
N ILE A 253 -4.35 0.79 8.57
CA ILE A 253 -3.01 1.00 8.03
C ILE A 253 -2.88 0.19 6.74
N ASN A 254 -2.59 0.86 5.61
CA ASN A 254 -2.22 0.22 4.37
C ASN A 254 -0.72 -0.13 4.43
N LEU A 255 -0.38 -1.40 4.52
CA LEU A 255 1.00 -1.85 4.54
C LEU A 255 1.54 -1.89 3.10
N MET A 256 2.58 -1.16 2.80
CA MET A 256 3.28 -1.21 1.51
C MET A 256 4.15 -2.48 1.44
N THR A 257 3.52 -3.65 1.44
CA THR A 257 4.17 -4.97 1.42
C THR A 257 4.71 -5.32 0.04
N TYR A 258 5.48 -4.39 -0.50
CA TYR A 258 6.19 -4.45 -1.79
C TYR A 258 7.48 -3.63 -1.70
N ASP A 259 8.21 -3.52 -2.80
CA ASP A 259 9.53 -2.86 -2.87
C ASP A 259 10.56 -3.44 -1.89
N TYR A 260 10.42 -4.73 -1.57
CA TYR A 260 11.38 -5.44 -0.74
C TYR A 260 12.73 -5.61 -1.42
N ARG A 261 12.70 -5.87 -2.74
CA ARG A 261 13.87 -5.92 -3.62
C ARG A 261 13.58 -5.08 -4.86
N GLY A 262 14.55 -4.32 -5.29
CA GLY A 262 14.44 -3.44 -6.43
C GLY A 262 15.77 -3.25 -7.14
N VAL A 263 15.77 -2.44 -8.20
CA VAL A 263 16.95 -2.22 -9.06
C VAL A 263 18.10 -1.49 -8.38
N TRP A 264 17.91 -1.04 -7.17
CA TRP A 264 18.96 -0.55 -6.27
C TRP A 264 19.81 -1.68 -5.67
N ASP A 265 19.35 -2.93 -5.76
CA ASP A 265 20.09 -4.10 -5.35
C ASP A 265 20.97 -4.61 -6.51
N ALA A 266 22.21 -5.00 -6.20
CA ALA A 266 23.13 -5.57 -7.18
C ALA A 266 22.72 -6.99 -7.63
N GLU A 267 21.94 -7.70 -6.81
CA GLU A 267 21.34 -8.98 -7.10
C GLU A 267 19.84 -8.81 -7.27
N ASN A 268 19.25 -9.48 -8.24
CA ASN A 268 17.80 -9.49 -8.38
C ASN A 268 17.11 -10.24 -7.24
N GLY A 269 15.81 -10.02 -7.09
CA GLY A 269 15.01 -10.70 -6.08
C GLY A 269 13.52 -10.45 -6.29
N GLN A 270 12.73 -10.89 -5.33
CA GLN A 270 11.28 -10.75 -5.41
C GLN A 270 10.84 -9.37 -4.88
N LEU A 271 10.05 -8.64 -5.69
CA LEU A 271 9.49 -7.34 -5.33
C LEU A 271 8.54 -7.42 -4.12
N ALA A 272 7.66 -8.42 -4.10
CA ALA A 272 6.60 -8.52 -3.11
C ALA A 272 6.33 -9.98 -2.67
N PRO A 273 7.35 -10.71 -2.17
CA PRO A 273 7.19 -12.08 -1.73
C PRO A 273 6.22 -12.16 -0.56
N LEU A 274 5.32 -13.16 -0.58
CA LEU A 274 4.39 -13.38 0.53
C LEU A 274 5.11 -14.00 1.74
N TYR A 275 5.99 -14.96 1.50
CA TYR A 275 6.75 -15.69 2.52
C TYR A 275 8.25 -15.67 2.20
N ALA A 276 9.06 -15.98 3.22
CA ALA A 276 10.48 -16.17 3.06
C ALA A 276 10.79 -17.33 2.10
N ASP A 277 11.79 -17.13 1.22
CA ASP A 277 12.39 -18.20 0.45
C ASP A 277 13.70 -18.64 1.13
N PRO A 278 13.86 -19.91 1.54
CA PRO A 278 15.11 -20.41 2.11
C PRO A 278 16.31 -20.26 1.17
N ALA A 279 16.07 -20.15 -0.14
CA ALA A 279 17.12 -19.98 -1.14
C ALA A 279 17.52 -18.50 -1.34
N ASP A 280 16.80 -17.54 -0.77
CA ASP A 280 17.16 -16.10 -0.86
C ASP A 280 18.45 -15.84 -0.05
N PRO A 281 19.53 -15.35 -0.66
CA PRO A 281 20.75 -14.97 0.05
C PRO A 281 20.51 -13.91 1.14
N GLN A 282 19.45 -13.10 1.02
CA GLN A 282 19.09 -12.03 1.95
C GLN A 282 17.91 -12.40 2.88
N ARG A 283 17.54 -13.68 3.00
CA ARG A 283 16.41 -14.14 3.84
C ARG A 283 16.46 -13.65 5.28
N ASP A 284 17.65 -13.43 5.83
CA ASP A 284 17.83 -12.96 7.20
C ASP A 284 17.33 -11.50 7.41
N LYS A 285 17.21 -10.74 6.32
CA LYS A 285 16.62 -9.39 6.35
C LYS A 285 15.09 -9.39 6.51
N GLN A 286 14.44 -10.55 6.41
CA GLN A 286 12.98 -10.72 6.58
C GLN A 286 12.17 -9.84 5.60
N LEU A 287 12.60 -9.74 4.34
CA LEU A 287 12.00 -8.90 3.30
C LEU A 287 10.84 -9.64 2.61
N HIS A 288 9.73 -9.82 3.34
CA HIS A 288 8.51 -10.44 2.82
C HIS A 288 7.26 -10.02 3.62
N ALA A 289 6.09 -10.16 3.01
CA ALA A 289 4.83 -9.65 3.56
C ALA A 289 4.45 -10.26 4.92
N ASP A 290 4.63 -11.58 5.11
CA ASP A 290 4.31 -12.24 6.39
C ASP A 290 5.20 -11.73 7.53
N ALA A 291 6.47 -11.42 7.27
CA ALA A 291 7.33 -10.82 8.30
C ALA A 291 6.85 -9.43 8.69
N THR A 292 6.48 -8.59 7.71
CA THR A 292 5.93 -7.26 7.96
C THR A 292 4.64 -7.34 8.77
N VAL A 293 3.66 -8.12 8.34
CA VAL A 293 2.39 -8.30 9.08
C VAL A 293 2.65 -8.82 10.48
N THR A 294 3.53 -9.82 10.63
CA THR A 294 3.86 -10.40 11.94
C THR A 294 4.48 -9.36 12.88
N ARG A 295 5.34 -8.46 12.38
CA ARG A 295 5.91 -7.37 13.21
C ARG A 295 4.82 -6.44 13.73
N PHE A 296 3.91 -5.98 12.88
CA PHE A 296 2.80 -5.11 13.31
C PHE A 296 1.88 -5.82 14.33
N LEU A 297 1.56 -7.10 14.10
CA LEU A 297 0.77 -7.89 15.05
C LEU A 297 1.49 -8.07 16.40
N ARG A 298 2.80 -8.36 16.39
CA ARG A 298 3.62 -8.47 17.61
C ARG A 298 3.77 -7.15 18.34
N ALA A 299 3.81 -6.03 17.62
CA ALA A 299 3.78 -4.71 18.22
C ALA A 299 2.43 -4.41 18.92
N GLY A 300 1.38 -5.19 18.65
CA GLY A 300 0.07 -5.04 19.26
C GLY A 300 -0.97 -4.35 18.38
N VAL A 301 -0.68 -4.11 17.09
CA VAL A 301 -1.68 -3.58 16.15
C VAL A 301 -2.68 -4.69 15.81
N PRO A 302 -4.00 -4.48 15.98
CA PRO A 302 -5.00 -5.49 15.66
C PRO A 302 -5.00 -5.85 14.15
N ALA A 303 -5.14 -7.12 13.81
CA ALA A 303 -5.25 -7.59 12.42
C ALA A 303 -6.35 -6.86 11.64
N ALA A 304 -7.47 -6.56 12.31
CA ALA A 304 -8.59 -5.78 11.78
C ALA A 304 -8.24 -4.33 11.37
N LYS A 305 -7.03 -3.86 11.66
CA LYS A 305 -6.51 -2.56 11.26
C LYS A 305 -5.39 -2.64 10.22
N LEU A 306 -5.05 -3.82 9.73
CA LEU A 306 -4.00 -4.02 8.75
C LEU A 306 -4.57 -4.38 7.38
N VAL A 307 -4.14 -3.68 6.35
CA VAL A 307 -4.47 -3.93 4.95
C VAL A 307 -3.20 -4.30 4.20
N LEU A 308 -3.20 -5.43 3.52
CA LEU A 308 -2.02 -5.96 2.80
C LEU A 308 -1.86 -5.27 1.45
N GLY A 309 -0.69 -4.71 1.18
CA GLY A 309 -0.36 -4.08 -0.09
C GLY A 309 0.02 -5.08 -1.20
N VAL A 310 -0.42 -4.78 -2.41
CA VAL A 310 -0.13 -5.55 -3.63
C VAL A 310 0.30 -4.58 -4.73
N PRO A 311 1.50 -4.74 -5.31
CA PRO A 311 1.91 -3.88 -6.42
C PRO A 311 1.30 -4.38 -7.74
N PHE A 312 0.72 -3.46 -8.51
CA PHE A 312 0.28 -3.77 -9.88
C PHE A 312 1.37 -3.45 -10.90
N TYR A 313 2.61 -3.54 -10.45
CA TYR A 313 3.84 -3.35 -11.22
C TYR A 313 4.90 -4.34 -10.77
N GLY A 314 6.00 -4.36 -11.50
CA GLY A 314 7.21 -5.10 -11.19
C GLY A 314 8.46 -4.27 -11.44
N TYR A 315 9.61 -4.78 -11.03
CA TYR A 315 10.92 -4.24 -11.39
C TYR A 315 11.69 -5.22 -12.26
N GLY A 316 12.44 -4.65 -13.22
CA GLY A 316 13.27 -5.41 -14.14
C GLY A 316 14.77 -5.12 -13.98
N TRP A 317 15.57 -6.16 -13.93
CA TRP A 317 17.03 -6.13 -13.98
C TRP A 317 17.51 -6.66 -15.34
N LYS A 318 18.66 -6.20 -15.78
CA LYS A 318 19.30 -6.63 -17.05
C LYS A 318 20.62 -7.34 -16.82
N GLN A 319 21.00 -8.15 -17.82
CA GLN A 319 22.26 -8.89 -17.82
C GLN A 319 22.46 -9.69 -16.51
N CYS A 320 21.38 -10.30 -16.05
CA CYS A 320 21.41 -11.20 -14.91
C CYS A 320 21.97 -12.56 -15.34
N ALA A 321 22.85 -13.15 -14.54
CA ALA A 321 23.32 -14.51 -14.76
C ALA A 321 22.16 -15.52 -14.71
N ALA A 322 22.26 -16.62 -15.44
CA ALA A 322 21.26 -17.68 -15.40
C ALA A 322 21.27 -18.44 -14.07
N GLY A 323 22.43 -18.47 -13.41
CA GLY A 323 22.63 -19.21 -12.17
C GLY A 323 22.57 -20.75 -12.34
N PRO A 324 22.81 -21.50 -11.27
CA PRO A 324 22.87 -22.96 -11.33
C PRO A 324 21.54 -23.64 -11.69
N ARG A 325 20.40 -22.98 -11.42
CA ARG A 325 19.07 -23.46 -11.79
C ARG A 325 18.66 -23.09 -13.22
N GLY A 326 19.38 -22.16 -13.84
CA GLY A 326 19.08 -21.63 -15.17
C GLY A 326 17.86 -20.73 -15.24
N ASP A 327 17.30 -20.31 -14.09
CA ASP A 327 16.07 -19.53 -13.93
C ASP A 327 16.30 -18.06 -13.62
N GLY A 328 17.55 -17.63 -13.45
CA GLY A 328 17.96 -16.26 -13.23
C GLY A 328 17.62 -15.66 -11.85
N LEU A 329 16.97 -16.40 -10.94
CA LEU A 329 16.56 -15.89 -9.64
C LEU A 329 17.72 -15.80 -8.66
N TYR A 330 17.79 -14.69 -7.89
CA TYR A 330 18.83 -14.37 -6.90
C TYR A 330 20.25 -14.36 -7.52
N GLN A 331 20.35 -13.73 -8.68
CA GLN A 331 21.63 -13.65 -9.40
C GLN A 331 22.12 -12.21 -9.49
N PRO A 332 23.46 -12.02 -9.57
CA PRO A 332 24.03 -10.72 -9.90
C PRO A 332 23.53 -10.22 -11.25
N CYS A 333 23.23 -8.92 -11.33
CA CYS A 333 22.77 -8.24 -12.52
C CYS A 333 23.59 -6.96 -12.78
N GLN A 334 23.56 -6.46 -14.03
CA GLN A 334 24.30 -5.25 -14.41
C GLN A 334 23.35 -4.04 -14.57
N GLY A 335 22.51 -3.82 -13.55
CA GLY A 335 21.62 -2.66 -13.46
C GLY A 335 20.20 -2.91 -13.95
N ALA A 336 19.47 -1.82 -14.12
CA ALA A 336 18.04 -1.81 -14.42
C ALA A 336 17.73 -2.17 -15.87
N ALA A 337 16.69 -2.96 -16.10
CA ALA A 337 16.09 -3.14 -17.41
C ALA A 337 15.17 -1.95 -17.72
N SER A 338 14.92 -1.71 -19.03
CA SER A 338 14.01 -0.65 -19.48
C SER A 338 12.59 -1.20 -19.61
N GLY A 339 11.69 -0.68 -18.78
CA GLY A 339 10.25 -0.97 -18.78
C GLY A 339 9.42 0.22 -19.27
N ASN A 340 8.38 0.57 -18.48
CA ASN A 340 7.51 1.72 -18.78
C ASN A 340 8.33 3.03 -18.90
N ASP A 341 8.12 3.78 -19.96
CA ASP A 341 8.73 5.10 -20.16
C ASP A 341 10.25 5.12 -19.93
N ALA A 342 10.94 4.04 -20.33
CA ALA A 342 12.37 3.80 -20.11
C ALA A 342 12.80 3.73 -18.63
N THR A 343 11.87 3.62 -17.70
CA THR A 343 12.13 3.36 -16.28
C THR A 343 12.30 1.85 -16.00
N PRO A 344 12.81 1.44 -14.84
CA PRO A 344 12.89 0.02 -14.48
C PRO A 344 11.55 -0.61 -14.09
N THR A 345 10.48 0.15 -14.10
CA THR A 345 9.13 -0.29 -13.70
C THR A 345 8.42 -0.96 -14.87
N PHE A 346 7.82 -2.11 -14.61
CA PHE A 346 6.99 -2.88 -15.52
C PHE A 346 5.60 -3.03 -14.92
N THR A 347 4.65 -2.14 -15.26
CA THR A 347 3.26 -2.34 -14.84
C THR A 347 2.72 -3.65 -15.40
N TYR A 348 1.76 -4.28 -14.72
CA TYR A 348 1.12 -5.48 -15.25
C TYR A 348 0.49 -5.22 -16.62
N ARG A 349 -0.09 -4.03 -16.81
CA ARG A 349 -0.54 -3.52 -18.13
C ARG A 349 0.57 -3.59 -19.18
N HIS A 350 1.75 -3.04 -18.87
CA HIS A 350 2.89 -3.03 -19.80
C HIS A 350 3.32 -4.44 -20.19
N LEU A 351 3.37 -5.36 -19.21
CA LEU A 351 3.73 -6.76 -19.47
C LEU A 351 2.77 -7.43 -20.48
N ILE A 352 1.48 -7.11 -20.41
CA ILE A 352 0.47 -7.63 -21.35
C ILE A 352 0.53 -6.91 -22.71
N GLU A 353 0.47 -5.58 -22.72
CA GLU A 353 0.38 -4.77 -23.95
C GLU A 353 1.63 -4.90 -24.83
N HIS A 354 2.81 -5.09 -24.24
CA HIS A 354 4.06 -5.30 -24.96
C HIS A 354 4.39 -6.78 -25.17
N GLY A 355 3.48 -7.69 -24.83
CA GLY A 355 3.59 -9.11 -25.11
C GLY A 355 4.71 -9.84 -24.35
N TYR A 356 5.08 -9.38 -23.15
CA TYR A 356 5.92 -10.14 -22.24
C TYR A 356 5.14 -11.31 -21.62
N LEU A 357 3.84 -11.10 -21.41
CA LEU A 357 2.87 -12.09 -20.96
C LEU A 357 1.76 -12.24 -21.99
N VAL A 358 1.47 -13.48 -22.37
CA VAL A 358 0.33 -13.85 -23.24
C VAL A 358 -0.39 -15.03 -22.56
N ASP A 359 -1.67 -14.89 -22.30
CA ASP A 359 -2.49 -15.90 -21.59
C ASP A 359 -1.84 -16.41 -20.28
N GLY A 360 -1.24 -15.49 -19.51
CA GLY A 360 -0.55 -15.80 -18.25
C GLY A 360 0.78 -16.56 -18.40
N LYS A 361 1.28 -16.71 -19.63
CA LYS A 361 2.56 -17.38 -19.93
C LYS A 361 3.57 -16.36 -20.40
N GLY A 362 4.84 -16.61 -20.11
CA GLY A 362 5.93 -15.81 -20.67
C GLY A 362 6.00 -15.95 -22.19
N ALA A 363 6.30 -14.86 -22.88
CA ALA A 363 6.42 -14.78 -24.33
C ALA A 363 7.65 -13.96 -24.73
N ARG A 364 7.97 -13.84 -26.03
CA ARG A 364 9.13 -13.08 -26.55
C ARG A 364 10.47 -13.53 -25.93
N GLY A 365 10.65 -14.84 -25.72
CA GLY A 365 11.84 -15.40 -25.10
C GLY A 365 11.83 -15.39 -23.56
N PHE A 366 10.84 -14.76 -22.94
CA PHE A 366 10.65 -14.86 -21.50
C PHE A 366 9.96 -16.16 -21.11
N GLN A 367 10.45 -16.77 -20.02
CA GLN A 367 9.79 -17.88 -19.34
C GLN A 367 9.18 -17.35 -18.04
N ARG A 368 7.90 -17.70 -17.80
CA ARG A 368 7.27 -17.47 -16.52
C ARG A 368 7.69 -18.59 -15.56
N HIS A 369 8.25 -18.19 -14.46
CA HIS A 369 8.60 -19.05 -13.34
C HIS A 369 7.67 -18.76 -12.14
N TRP A 370 7.55 -19.73 -11.25
CA TRP A 370 6.81 -19.63 -10.02
C TRP A 370 7.73 -19.96 -8.84
N ASN A 371 7.92 -19.00 -7.93
CA ASN A 371 8.59 -19.25 -6.66
C ASN A 371 7.59 -19.81 -5.64
N ALA A 372 7.59 -21.12 -5.46
CA ALA A 372 6.64 -21.80 -4.58
C ALA A 372 6.86 -21.46 -3.09
N ALA A 373 8.07 -21.13 -2.67
CA ALA A 373 8.35 -20.71 -1.30
C ALA A 373 7.77 -19.32 -1.02
N SER A 374 7.99 -18.35 -1.91
CA SER A 374 7.54 -16.97 -1.76
C SER A 374 6.13 -16.71 -2.30
N GLN A 375 5.53 -17.68 -3.02
CA GLN A 375 4.19 -17.61 -3.62
C GLN A 375 4.03 -16.43 -4.61
N VAL A 376 5.06 -16.18 -5.44
CA VAL A 376 5.06 -15.11 -6.44
C VAL A 376 5.68 -15.56 -7.76
N PRO A 377 5.24 -14.98 -8.90
CA PRO A 377 5.84 -15.24 -10.21
C PRO A 377 7.05 -14.33 -10.46
N TYR A 378 7.82 -14.71 -11.48
CA TYR A 378 8.80 -13.86 -12.15
C TYR A 378 8.99 -14.29 -13.60
N LEU A 379 9.48 -13.36 -14.42
CA LEU A 379 9.88 -13.63 -15.78
C LEU A 379 11.40 -13.63 -15.88
N TYR A 380 11.94 -14.57 -16.62
CA TYR A 380 13.35 -14.58 -16.99
C TYR A 380 13.51 -14.88 -18.48
N ASN A 381 14.33 -14.09 -19.15
CA ASN A 381 14.75 -14.32 -20.52
C ASN A 381 16.24 -14.66 -20.51
N ARG A 382 16.56 -15.91 -20.79
CA ARG A 382 17.92 -16.44 -20.69
C ARG A 382 18.87 -15.81 -21.73
N ASP A 383 18.35 -15.48 -22.91
CA ASP A 383 19.18 -14.96 -24.02
C ASP A 383 19.58 -13.50 -23.77
N SER A 384 18.66 -12.67 -23.26
CA SER A 384 18.93 -11.27 -22.94
C SER A 384 19.42 -11.06 -21.49
N GLY A 385 19.29 -12.06 -20.61
CA GLY A 385 19.59 -11.93 -19.18
C GLY A 385 18.62 -10.98 -18.45
N VAL A 386 17.43 -10.70 -18.99
CA VAL A 386 16.46 -9.82 -18.32
C VAL A 386 15.62 -10.66 -17.35
N PHE A 387 15.59 -10.19 -16.10
CA PHE A 387 14.76 -10.72 -15.02
C PHE A 387 13.72 -9.68 -14.63
N ILE A 388 12.45 -10.08 -14.44
CA ILE A 388 11.36 -9.20 -14.00
C ILE A 388 10.60 -9.87 -12.87
N SER A 389 10.58 -9.25 -11.67
CA SER A 389 9.70 -9.64 -10.58
C SER A 389 8.40 -8.88 -10.69
N TYR A 390 7.25 -9.55 -10.55
CA TYR A 390 5.92 -8.96 -10.71
C TYR A 390 4.85 -9.76 -9.96
N GLU A 391 3.59 -9.31 -10.02
CA GLU A 391 2.41 -10.03 -9.50
C GLU A 391 1.54 -10.51 -10.66
N ASP A 392 0.85 -11.64 -10.45
CA ASP A 392 -0.21 -12.12 -11.35
C ASP A 392 -1.45 -12.60 -10.58
N ALA A 393 -2.48 -13.05 -11.27
CA ALA A 393 -3.72 -13.52 -10.65
C ALA A 393 -3.49 -14.68 -9.67
N GLN A 394 -2.49 -15.54 -9.92
CA GLN A 394 -2.15 -16.64 -9.02
C GLN A 394 -1.57 -16.13 -7.70
N SER A 395 -0.59 -15.23 -7.73
CA SER A 395 0.02 -14.66 -6.52
C SER A 395 -0.97 -13.82 -5.73
N VAL A 396 -1.81 -13.02 -6.41
CA VAL A 396 -2.90 -12.26 -5.77
C VAL A 396 -3.89 -13.21 -5.07
N ALA A 397 -4.26 -14.33 -5.69
CA ALA A 397 -5.15 -15.32 -5.04
C ALA A 397 -4.51 -15.94 -3.77
N HIS A 398 -3.18 -16.13 -3.73
CA HIS A 398 -2.48 -16.53 -2.49
C HIS A 398 -2.54 -15.44 -1.42
N LYS A 399 -2.37 -14.17 -1.80
CA LYS A 399 -2.48 -13.02 -0.89
C LYS A 399 -3.92 -12.85 -0.37
N VAL A 400 -4.95 -13.09 -1.19
CA VAL A 400 -6.35 -13.10 -0.74
C VAL A 400 -6.58 -14.16 0.34
N ARG A 401 -6.08 -15.38 0.16
CA ARG A 401 -6.17 -16.42 1.19
C ARG A 401 -5.46 -15.98 2.46
N TYR A 402 -4.23 -15.46 2.35
CA TYR A 402 -3.47 -14.95 3.48
C TYR A 402 -4.22 -13.86 4.26
N ILE A 403 -4.83 -12.89 3.58
CA ILE A 403 -5.65 -11.83 4.20
C ILE A 403 -6.78 -12.44 5.04
N ARG A 404 -7.47 -13.44 4.50
CA ARG A 404 -8.57 -14.13 5.19
C ARG A 404 -8.07 -14.95 6.38
N ASP A 405 -7.03 -15.74 6.18
CA ASP A 405 -6.47 -16.64 7.20
C ASP A 405 -5.91 -15.87 8.41
N LYS A 406 -5.33 -14.70 8.17
CA LYS A 406 -4.79 -13.81 9.22
C LYS A 406 -5.84 -12.86 9.80
N GLY A 407 -7.07 -12.83 9.26
CA GLY A 407 -8.13 -11.92 9.70
C GLY A 407 -7.78 -10.44 9.48
N LEU A 408 -7.01 -10.14 8.42
CA LEU A 408 -6.64 -8.76 8.10
C LEU A 408 -7.86 -7.97 7.62
N ARG A 409 -7.79 -6.63 7.72
CA ARG A 409 -8.84 -5.72 7.25
C ARG A 409 -9.11 -5.87 5.76
N GLY A 410 -8.08 -6.13 4.95
CA GLY A 410 -8.28 -6.20 3.51
C GLY A 410 -7.00 -6.23 2.71
N GLY A 411 -7.13 -5.90 1.41
CA GLY A 411 -6.04 -5.72 0.48
C GLY A 411 -6.04 -4.31 -0.11
N MET A 412 -4.86 -3.74 -0.33
CA MET A 412 -4.63 -2.48 -1.02
C MET A 412 -3.78 -2.72 -2.25
N PHE A 413 -3.92 -1.93 -3.28
CA PHE A 413 -3.01 -2.00 -4.42
C PHE A 413 -2.56 -0.64 -4.93
N TRP A 414 -1.29 -0.59 -5.32
CA TRP A 414 -0.64 0.48 -6.05
C TRP A 414 -0.40 0.02 -7.48
N GLU A 415 -1.05 0.48 -8.52
CA GLU A 415 -2.13 1.44 -8.58
C GLU A 415 -3.07 1.09 -9.76
N LEU A 416 -4.23 1.73 -9.86
CA LEU A 416 -5.31 1.38 -10.79
C LEU A 416 -4.90 1.37 -12.25
N SER A 417 -4.04 2.32 -12.70
CA SER A 417 -3.64 2.39 -14.11
C SER A 417 -2.67 1.28 -14.52
N GLY A 418 -2.06 0.60 -13.54
CA GLY A 418 -1.15 -0.51 -13.76
C GLY A 418 -1.84 -1.79 -14.25
N ASP A 419 -3.17 -1.92 -14.10
CA ASP A 419 -3.95 -3.11 -14.48
C ASP A 419 -5.15 -2.75 -15.38
N ALA A 420 -4.87 -2.32 -16.63
CA ALA A 420 -5.92 -1.90 -17.57
C ALA A 420 -6.94 -2.97 -17.92
N GLN A 421 -6.56 -4.24 -17.87
CA GLN A 421 -7.43 -5.38 -18.17
C GLN A 421 -8.18 -5.87 -16.92
N GLN A 422 -7.97 -5.24 -15.77
CA GLN A 422 -8.62 -5.55 -14.50
C GLN A 422 -8.40 -7.01 -14.01
N VAL A 423 -7.29 -7.62 -14.42
CA VAL A 423 -6.96 -9.02 -14.07
C VAL A 423 -6.62 -9.13 -12.59
N LEU A 424 -5.70 -8.28 -12.11
CA LEU A 424 -5.24 -8.30 -10.72
C LEU A 424 -6.31 -7.75 -9.78
N GLY A 425 -6.99 -6.67 -10.17
CA GLY A 425 -8.12 -6.10 -9.42
C GLY A 425 -9.27 -7.10 -9.25
N THR A 426 -9.60 -7.86 -10.31
CA THR A 426 -10.61 -8.93 -10.22
C THR A 426 -10.14 -10.08 -9.32
N ALA A 427 -8.84 -10.44 -9.36
CA ALA A 427 -8.28 -11.47 -8.48
C ALA A 427 -8.27 -11.05 -6.99
N LEU A 428 -8.19 -9.75 -6.70
CA LEU A 428 -8.22 -9.22 -5.32
C LEU A 428 -9.64 -9.01 -4.79
N ALA A 429 -10.62 -8.73 -5.67
CA ALA A 429 -12.01 -8.44 -5.30
C ALA A 429 -12.67 -9.46 -4.36
N PRO A 430 -12.35 -10.78 -4.40
CA PRO A 430 -12.90 -11.75 -3.45
C PRO A 430 -12.68 -11.40 -1.97
N VAL A 431 -11.68 -10.55 -1.64
CA VAL A 431 -11.49 -10.03 -0.27
C VAL A 431 -12.79 -9.42 0.28
N LEU A 432 -13.56 -8.69 -0.57
CA LEU A 432 -14.81 -8.03 -0.17
C LEU A 432 -15.91 -9.00 0.29
N GLN A 433 -15.80 -10.28 -0.07
CA GLN A 433 -16.81 -11.29 0.30
C GLN A 433 -16.60 -11.84 1.73
N GLY A 434 -15.47 -11.49 2.37
CA GLY A 434 -15.10 -12.02 3.67
C GLY A 434 -14.76 -13.51 3.63
N ALA A 435 -14.57 -14.11 4.80
CA ALA A 435 -14.54 -15.57 4.91
C ALA A 435 -15.96 -16.07 4.63
N GLN A 436 -16.17 -16.85 3.57
CA GLN A 436 -17.38 -17.65 3.45
C GLN A 436 -17.35 -18.71 4.55
N PRO A 437 -18.48 -18.98 5.23
CA PRO A 437 -18.55 -19.94 6.31
C PRO A 437 -18.23 -21.36 5.84
#